data_7f3cbeee825f2d10f5f7e600090fe349
#
_entry.id   7f3cbeee825f2d10f5f7e600090fe349
#
_cell.length_a   1.000
_cell.length_b   1.000
_cell.length_c   1.000
_cell.angle_alpha   90.00
_cell.angle_beta   90.00
_cell.angle_gamma   90.00
#
_symmetry.space_group_name_H-M   'P 1'
#
loop_
_entity.id
_entity.type
_entity.pdbx_description
1 polymer ?
#
loop_
_entity_poly.entity_id
_entity_poly.type
_entity_poly.pdbx_seq_one_letter_code
_entity_poly.pdbx_strand_id
1 'polypeptide(L)'
;MALKINKKFFILAGETSGDYIGSSIIRGLKEKEGENSIFFGIGGSLMKKEGLRSLYEMNDFNIIGFMNTIYNYKKLNNHKNSIVKNIFEEKPDAIITIDTKGFSLALAKKLKTLFKKSDFRCPLIHFVPPTIWAYGQSRINKWKNLHDGLFCLFKNEEEIFNKNDVKCSYLGNPVIENFISIDKKNNNLENLHKKYNIHKQDINCLLFPGSRDAEINKIINEFILLIKNNKNNIKNIKW
;
A
#
# COMPACT_ATOMS: atom_id res chain seq x y z
N MET A 1 22.95 -7.59 31.20
CA MET A 1 22.53 -7.07 29.89
C MET A 1 21.43 -7.99 29.37
N ALA A 2 20.16 -7.59 29.41
CA ALA A 2 19.07 -8.45 28.94
C ALA A 2 19.22 -8.62 27.42
N LEU A 3 19.24 -9.87 26.94
CA LEU A 3 19.21 -10.20 25.53
C LEU A 3 17.96 -9.54 24.92
N LYS A 4 18.14 -8.50 24.10
CA LYS A 4 17.05 -7.84 23.40
C LYS A 4 16.49 -8.84 22.40
N ILE A 5 15.36 -9.46 22.72
CA ILE A 5 14.68 -10.41 21.84
C ILE A 5 14.31 -9.67 20.57
N ASN A 6 14.81 -10.14 19.42
CA ASN A 6 14.50 -9.52 18.13
C ASN A 6 13.00 -9.64 17.85
N LYS A 7 12.35 -8.51 17.65
CA LYS A 7 10.92 -8.45 17.27
C LYS A 7 10.74 -8.97 15.85
N LYS A 8 9.65 -9.73 15.63
CA LYS A 8 9.26 -10.24 14.32
C LYS A 8 7.97 -9.59 13.84
N PHE A 9 7.94 -9.12 12.62
CA PHE A 9 6.76 -8.47 12.03
C PHE A 9 6.40 -9.14 10.71
N PHE A 10 5.14 -9.57 10.59
CA PHE A 10 4.58 -9.94 9.30
C PHE A 10 3.96 -8.71 8.65
N ILE A 11 4.37 -8.38 7.42
CA ILE A 11 3.86 -7.20 6.70
C ILE A 11 3.39 -7.62 5.31
N LEU A 12 2.17 -7.19 4.94
CA LEU A 12 1.57 -7.51 3.65
C LEU A 12 1.13 -6.23 2.93
N ALA A 13 1.70 -6.01 1.74
CA ALA A 13 1.27 -5.03 0.76
C ALA A 13 1.13 -5.71 -0.60
N GLY A 14 0.05 -5.47 -1.31
CA GLY A 14 -0.22 -6.08 -2.62
C GLY A 14 -0.12 -5.11 -3.80
N GLU A 15 0.14 -3.83 -3.56
CA GLU A 15 0.23 -2.78 -4.59
C GLU A 15 1.41 -1.85 -4.32
N THR A 16 1.88 -1.15 -5.35
CA THR A 16 3.02 -0.22 -5.27
C THR A 16 2.83 0.88 -4.22
N SER A 17 1.61 1.40 -4.08
CA SER A 17 1.27 2.37 -3.04
C SER A 17 1.42 1.78 -1.63
N GLY A 18 1.01 0.53 -1.45
CA GLY A 18 1.18 -0.21 -0.21
C GLY A 18 2.64 -0.53 0.10
N ASP A 19 3.45 -0.86 -0.92
CA ASP A 19 4.90 -1.08 -0.80
C ASP A 19 5.62 0.17 -0.27
N TYR A 20 5.24 1.34 -0.78
CA TYR A 20 5.76 2.61 -0.30
C TYR A 20 5.42 2.87 1.17
N ILE A 21 4.16 2.70 1.56
CA ILE A 21 3.72 2.85 2.96
C ILE A 21 4.42 1.82 3.85
N GLY A 22 4.48 0.56 3.40
CA GLY A 22 5.14 -0.53 4.11
C GLY A 22 6.62 -0.29 4.35
N SER A 23 7.34 0.29 3.38
CA SER A 23 8.75 0.66 3.57
C SER A 23 8.94 1.71 4.66
N SER A 24 8.02 2.69 4.75
CA SER A 24 8.05 3.70 5.81
C SER A 24 7.74 3.10 7.19
N ILE A 25 6.79 2.15 7.25
CA ILE A 25 6.47 1.42 8.49
C ILE A 25 7.69 0.60 8.95
N ILE A 26 8.39 -0.10 8.05
CA ILE A 26 9.57 -0.88 8.39
C ILE A 26 10.65 0.02 8.99
N ARG A 27 10.95 1.19 8.37
CA ARG A 27 11.92 2.15 8.92
C ARG A 27 11.53 2.60 10.33
N GLY A 28 10.30 3.04 10.54
CA GLY A 28 9.84 3.47 11.87
C GLY A 28 9.88 2.35 12.92
N LEU A 29 9.59 1.11 12.53
CA LEU A 29 9.71 -0.05 13.43
C LEU A 29 11.16 -0.36 13.78
N LYS A 30 12.11 -0.26 12.84
CA LYS A 30 13.54 -0.41 13.11
C LYS A 30 14.05 0.65 14.10
N GLU A 31 13.68 1.91 13.88
CA GLU A 31 14.04 3.02 14.78
C GLU A 31 13.54 2.77 16.21
N LYS A 32 12.30 2.25 16.35
CA LYS A 32 11.66 2.07 17.64
C LYS A 32 12.05 0.77 18.34
N GLU A 33 12.02 -0.34 17.63
CA GLU A 33 12.19 -1.70 18.20
C GLU A 33 13.64 -2.22 18.04
N GLY A 34 14.43 -1.59 17.15
CA GLY A 34 15.83 -1.89 16.89
C GLY A 34 16.08 -2.45 15.49
N GLU A 35 17.28 -2.19 14.97
CA GLU A 35 17.73 -2.61 13.63
C GLU A 35 17.71 -4.13 13.40
N ASN A 36 17.81 -4.93 14.48
CA ASN A 36 17.77 -6.38 14.41
C ASN A 36 16.34 -6.96 14.32
N SER A 37 15.32 -6.13 14.18
CA SER A 37 13.95 -6.58 13.96
C SER A 37 13.82 -7.33 12.64
N ILE A 38 13.04 -8.40 12.65
CA ILE A 38 12.84 -9.29 11.50
C ILE A 38 11.53 -8.97 10.83
N PHE A 39 11.59 -8.73 9.51
CA PHE A 39 10.43 -8.43 8.68
C PHE A 39 10.23 -9.50 7.62
N PHE A 40 9.05 -10.08 7.55
CA PHE A 40 8.70 -11.07 6.54
C PHE A 40 7.25 -10.88 6.09
N GLY A 41 6.91 -11.36 4.91
CA GLY A 41 5.55 -11.21 4.40
C GLY A 41 5.50 -11.01 2.89
N ILE A 42 4.78 -9.99 2.42
CA ILE A 42 4.62 -9.70 0.99
C ILE A 42 4.79 -8.21 0.77
N GLY A 43 5.69 -7.84 -0.13
CA GLY A 43 5.95 -6.46 -0.50
C GLY A 43 6.79 -6.37 -1.76
N GLY A 44 6.92 -5.15 -2.25
CA GLY A 44 7.68 -4.83 -3.45
C GLY A 44 9.14 -4.49 -3.17
N SER A 45 9.74 -3.78 -4.13
CA SER A 45 11.16 -3.43 -4.09
C SER A 45 11.53 -2.48 -2.96
N LEU A 46 10.62 -1.59 -2.55
CA LEU A 46 10.88 -0.63 -1.47
C LEU A 46 10.95 -1.32 -0.10
N MET A 47 9.97 -2.18 0.20
CA MET A 47 10.00 -2.96 1.44
C MET A 47 11.16 -3.97 1.47
N LYS A 48 11.49 -4.60 0.32
CA LYS A 48 12.66 -5.48 0.20
C LYS A 48 13.98 -4.72 0.50
N LYS A 49 14.13 -3.48 0.03
CA LYS A 49 15.28 -2.61 0.37
C LYS A 49 15.38 -2.31 1.86
N GLU A 50 14.25 -2.22 2.54
CA GLU A 50 14.20 -2.04 3.99
C GLU A 50 14.35 -3.36 4.77
N GLY A 51 14.65 -4.47 4.12
CA GLY A 51 14.94 -5.76 4.76
C GLY A 51 13.75 -6.69 4.89
N LEU A 52 12.66 -6.47 4.14
CA LEU A 52 11.56 -7.44 4.09
C LEU A 52 11.99 -8.72 3.36
N ARG A 53 11.86 -9.86 4.01
CA ARG A 53 11.92 -11.19 3.38
C ARG A 53 10.55 -11.49 2.76
N SER A 54 10.41 -11.25 1.46
CA SER A 54 9.15 -11.50 0.75
C SER A 54 8.93 -12.98 0.50
N LEU A 55 7.75 -13.49 0.85
CA LEU A 55 7.34 -14.89 0.68
C LEU A 55 6.80 -15.18 -0.72
N TYR A 56 6.27 -14.14 -1.38
CA TYR A 56 5.66 -14.20 -2.72
C TYR A 56 5.98 -12.93 -3.48
N GLU A 57 5.83 -12.97 -4.80
CA GLU A 57 5.89 -11.76 -5.60
C GLU A 57 4.62 -10.91 -5.39
N MET A 58 4.82 -9.61 -5.19
CA MET A 58 3.72 -8.67 -4.92
C MET A 58 2.67 -8.67 -6.05
N ASN A 59 3.12 -8.85 -7.31
CA ASN A 59 2.25 -8.90 -8.48
C ASN A 59 1.23 -10.06 -8.45
N ASP A 60 1.51 -11.14 -7.71
CA ASP A 60 0.54 -12.23 -7.52
C ASP A 60 -0.72 -11.79 -6.76
N PHE A 61 -0.66 -10.65 -6.06
CA PHE A 61 -1.75 -10.05 -5.27
C PHE A 61 -2.43 -8.88 -5.98
N ASN A 62 -1.81 -8.32 -7.04
CA ASN A 62 -2.38 -7.25 -7.88
C ASN A 62 -3.54 -7.72 -8.79
N ILE A 63 -3.83 -9.02 -8.85
CA ILE A 63 -4.79 -9.63 -9.77
C ILE A 63 -6.25 -9.38 -9.31
N ILE A 64 -6.56 -8.22 -8.78
CA ILE A 64 -7.94 -7.83 -8.45
C ILE A 64 -8.47 -6.85 -9.51
N GLY A 65 -8.35 -7.26 -10.77
CA GLY A 65 -9.13 -6.72 -11.89
C GLY A 65 -10.40 -7.55 -12.08
N PHE A 66 -11.51 -6.89 -12.31
CA PHE A 66 -12.91 -7.35 -12.26
C PHE A 66 -13.27 -8.58 -13.14
N MET A 67 -12.41 -9.05 -14.04
CA MET A 67 -12.77 -10.01 -15.07
C MET A 67 -12.24 -11.45 -14.91
N ASN A 68 -11.41 -11.78 -13.90
CA ASN A 68 -10.87 -13.13 -13.73
C ASN A 68 -11.11 -13.72 -12.33
N THR A 69 -12.23 -13.40 -11.70
CA THR A 69 -12.45 -13.61 -10.25
C THR A 69 -12.51 -15.09 -9.83
N ILE A 70 -12.99 -15.99 -10.66
CA ILE A 70 -13.21 -17.41 -10.27
C ILE A 70 -11.90 -18.20 -10.32
N TYR A 71 -11.11 -18.07 -11.37
CA TYR A 71 -9.82 -18.76 -11.50
C TYR A 71 -8.80 -18.27 -10.45
N ASN A 72 -8.77 -16.96 -10.22
CA ASN A 72 -7.90 -16.33 -9.24
C ASN A 72 -8.33 -16.57 -7.78
N TYR A 73 -9.61 -16.86 -7.53
CA TYR A 73 -10.09 -17.14 -6.17
C TYR A 73 -9.42 -18.37 -5.55
N LYS A 74 -9.25 -19.44 -6.32
CA LYS A 74 -8.57 -20.67 -5.86
C LYS A 74 -7.10 -20.41 -5.55
N LYS A 75 -6.40 -19.68 -6.43
CA LYS A 75 -4.99 -19.27 -6.22
C LYS A 75 -4.86 -18.39 -4.97
N LEU A 76 -5.70 -17.36 -4.83
CA LEU A 76 -5.69 -16.45 -3.67
C LEU A 76 -6.01 -17.19 -2.35
N ASN A 77 -6.92 -18.14 -2.39
CA ASN A 77 -7.26 -18.96 -1.22
C ASN A 77 -6.09 -19.88 -0.81
N ASN A 78 -5.37 -20.44 -1.77
CA ASN A 78 -4.16 -21.22 -1.51
C ASN A 78 -3.05 -20.34 -0.91
N HIS A 79 -2.81 -19.16 -1.47
CA HIS A 79 -1.86 -18.20 -0.89
C HIS A 79 -2.24 -17.79 0.53
N LYS A 80 -3.53 -17.50 0.77
CA LYS A 80 -4.01 -17.19 2.13
C LYS A 80 -3.74 -18.33 3.11
N ASN A 81 -3.96 -19.59 2.72
CA ASN A 81 -3.70 -20.74 3.57
C ASN A 81 -2.21 -20.90 3.88
N SER A 82 -1.37 -20.74 2.88
CA SER A 82 0.09 -20.80 3.03
C SER A 82 0.63 -19.65 3.89
N ILE A 83 0.11 -18.43 3.71
CA ILE A 83 0.43 -17.28 4.56
C ILE A 83 0.07 -17.53 6.02
N VAL A 84 -1.14 -18.05 6.27
CA VAL A 84 -1.56 -18.41 7.64
C VAL A 84 -0.62 -19.45 8.24
N LYS A 85 -0.22 -20.48 7.49
CA LYS A 85 0.74 -21.48 7.93
C LYS A 85 2.07 -20.83 8.35
N ASN A 86 2.65 -19.98 7.47
CA ASN A 86 3.88 -19.25 7.78
C ASN A 86 3.76 -18.36 9.04
N ILE A 87 2.62 -17.68 9.22
CA ILE A 87 2.37 -16.84 10.40
C ILE A 87 2.39 -17.69 11.70
N PHE A 88 1.78 -18.88 11.67
CA PHE A 88 1.76 -19.76 12.83
C PHE A 88 3.12 -20.43 13.11
N GLU A 89 3.92 -20.67 12.08
CA GLU A 89 5.28 -21.19 12.21
C GLU A 89 6.25 -20.14 12.76
N GLU A 90 6.20 -18.92 12.20
CA GLU A 90 7.13 -17.83 12.56
C GLU A 90 6.72 -17.07 13.84
N LYS A 91 5.44 -17.11 14.21
CA LYS A 91 4.86 -16.47 15.41
C LYS A 91 5.29 -15.01 15.55
N PRO A 92 4.90 -14.11 14.62
CA PRO A 92 5.28 -12.71 14.69
C PRO A 92 4.68 -11.99 15.91
N ASP A 93 5.35 -10.95 16.38
CA ASP A 93 4.88 -10.06 17.44
C ASP A 93 3.69 -9.18 16.98
N ALA A 94 3.59 -8.90 15.68
CA ALA A 94 2.43 -8.24 15.08
C ALA A 94 2.27 -8.60 13.59
N ILE A 95 1.04 -8.54 13.11
CA ILE A 95 0.67 -8.71 11.71
C ILE A 95 0.14 -7.39 11.20
N ILE A 96 0.77 -6.86 10.16
CA ILE A 96 0.45 -5.59 9.53
C ILE A 96 0.00 -5.85 8.10
N THR A 97 -1.18 -5.39 7.74
CA THR A 97 -1.70 -5.45 6.37
C THR A 97 -1.94 -4.04 5.85
N ILE A 98 -1.64 -3.80 4.57
CA ILE A 98 -1.70 -2.47 3.95
C ILE A 98 -2.55 -2.56 2.69
N ASP A 99 -3.62 -1.77 2.63
CA ASP A 99 -4.59 -1.80 1.52
C ASP A 99 -5.09 -3.23 1.22
N THR A 100 -5.09 -3.72 -0.01
CA THR A 100 -5.52 -5.07 -0.41
C THR A 100 -6.82 -5.52 0.29
N LYS A 101 -7.79 -4.62 0.34
CA LYS A 101 -8.98 -4.63 1.23
C LYS A 101 -9.70 -5.97 1.33
N GLY A 102 -9.94 -6.63 0.17
CA GLY A 102 -10.62 -7.93 0.13
C GLY A 102 -9.78 -9.06 0.74
N PHE A 103 -8.51 -9.12 0.37
CA PHE A 103 -7.59 -10.15 0.84
C PHE A 103 -7.26 -9.97 2.32
N SER A 104 -6.92 -8.74 2.73
CA SER A 104 -6.61 -8.40 4.13
C SER A 104 -7.77 -8.72 5.06
N LEU A 105 -9.01 -8.41 4.65
CA LEU A 105 -10.22 -8.73 5.41
C LEU A 105 -10.42 -10.25 5.57
N ALA A 106 -10.22 -11.00 4.48
CA ALA A 106 -10.35 -12.47 4.49
C ALA A 106 -9.25 -13.13 5.35
N LEU A 107 -8.02 -12.62 5.27
CA LEU A 107 -6.89 -13.08 6.09
C LEU A 107 -7.15 -12.83 7.57
N ALA A 108 -7.54 -11.59 7.93
CA ALA A 108 -7.83 -11.21 9.32
C ALA A 108 -8.96 -12.05 9.93
N LYS A 109 -10.06 -12.27 9.19
CA LYS A 109 -11.15 -13.16 9.64
C LYS A 109 -10.67 -14.59 9.93
N LYS A 110 -9.85 -15.14 9.04
CA LYS A 110 -9.29 -16.48 9.24
C LYS A 110 -8.36 -16.53 10.44
N LEU A 111 -7.47 -15.55 10.61
CA LEU A 111 -6.57 -15.46 11.74
C LEU A 111 -7.32 -15.31 13.08
N LYS A 112 -8.32 -14.41 13.17
CA LYS A 112 -9.14 -14.26 14.39
C LYS A 112 -9.86 -15.56 14.78
N THR A 113 -10.31 -16.35 13.78
CA THR A 113 -10.94 -17.65 14.05
C THR A 113 -9.93 -18.67 14.59
N LEU A 114 -8.72 -18.70 14.03
CA LEU A 114 -7.66 -19.62 14.45
C LEU A 114 -7.06 -19.23 15.80
N PHE A 115 -6.88 -17.94 16.07
CA PHE A 115 -6.40 -17.43 17.36
C PHE A 115 -7.30 -17.82 18.54
N LYS A 116 -8.63 -17.99 18.30
CA LYS A 116 -9.54 -18.50 19.34
C LYS A 116 -9.28 -19.96 19.72
N LYS A 117 -8.61 -20.72 18.83
CA LYS A 117 -8.36 -22.17 18.98
C LYS A 117 -6.88 -22.48 19.18
N SER A 118 -6.06 -21.48 19.43
CA SER A 118 -4.61 -21.60 19.52
C SER A 118 -4.07 -20.78 20.70
N ASP A 119 -2.95 -21.21 21.25
CA ASP A 119 -2.22 -20.47 22.28
C ASP A 119 -1.45 -19.27 21.69
N PHE A 120 -1.25 -19.26 20.36
CA PHE A 120 -0.61 -18.14 19.67
C PHE A 120 -1.64 -17.06 19.33
N ARG A 121 -1.34 -15.82 19.73
CA ARG A 121 -2.06 -14.60 19.39
C ARG A 121 -1.08 -13.45 19.20
N CYS A 122 -1.39 -12.58 18.26
CA CYS A 122 -0.68 -11.31 18.10
C CYS A 122 -1.62 -10.23 17.57
N PRO A 123 -1.28 -8.93 17.73
CA PRO A 123 -2.07 -7.84 17.19
C PRO A 123 -2.23 -7.93 15.66
N LEU A 124 -3.46 -7.70 15.18
CA LEU A 124 -3.78 -7.52 13.77
C LEU A 124 -3.96 -6.04 13.48
N ILE A 125 -3.07 -5.46 12.72
CA ILE A 125 -3.04 -4.04 12.38
C ILE A 125 -3.32 -3.88 10.90
N HIS A 126 -4.16 -2.91 10.54
CA HIS A 126 -4.44 -2.62 9.15
C HIS A 126 -4.29 -1.14 8.82
N PHE A 127 -3.55 -0.85 7.76
CA PHE A 127 -3.37 0.48 7.19
C PHE A 127 -4.16 0.61 5.89
N VAL A 128 -4.68 1.79 5.64
CA VAL A 128 -5.46 2.15 4.44
C VAL A 128 -6.77 1.35 4.34
N PRO A 129 -7.69 1.55 5.28
CA PRO A 129 -9.02 0.95 5.20
C PRO A 129 -9.78 1.45 3.95
N PRO A 130 -10.92 0.82 3.59
CA PRO A 130 -11.66 1.22 2.41
C PRO A 130 -12.13 2.69 2.50
N THR A 131 -12.03 3.41 1.38
CA THR A 131 -12.57 4.75 1.22
C THR A 131 -14.11 4.72 1.26
N ILE A 132 -14.67 4.92 2.44
CA ILE A 132 -16.11 4.81 2.70
C ILE A 132 -16.89 6.10 2.52
N TRP A 133 -16.19 7.23 2.40
CA TRP A 133 -16.80 8.54 2.15
C TRP A 133 -17.40 8.68 0.74
N ALA A 134 -16.90 7.91 -0.24
CA ALA A 134 -17.39 7.93 -1.61
C ALA A 134 -18.67 7.08 -1.80
N TYR A 135 -18.72 5.88 -1.20
CA TYR A 135 -19.90 4.98 -1.18
C TYR A 135 -19.66 3.76 -0.28
N GLY A 136 -20.74 3.27 0.29
CA GLY A 136 -20.75 1.95 0.95
C GLY A 136 -20.42 1.97 2.44
N GLN A 137 -21.09 2.83 3.21
CA GLN A 137 -21.02 2.81 4.69
C GLN A 137 -21.33 1.43 5.28
N SER A 138 -22.16 0.62 4.64
CA SER A 138 -22.42 -0.79 5.02
C SER A 138 -21.15 -1.66 5.05
N ARG A 139 -20.08 -1.24 4.37
CA ARG A 139 -18.78 -1.95 4.39
C ARG A 139 -18.05 -1.78 5.71
N ILE A 140 -18.31 -0.72 6.47
CA ILE A 140 -17.67 -0.42 7.76
C ILE A 140 -17.89 -1.58 8.72
N ASN A 141 -19.11 -2.12 8.77
CA ASN A 141 -19.46 -3.21 9.68
C ASN A 141 -18.59 -4.46 9.51
N LYS A 142 -18.01 -4.67 8.33
CA LYS A 142 -17.12 -5.80 8.06
C LYS A 142 -15.76 -5.67 8.77
N TRP A 143 -15.41 -4.46 9.20
CA TRP A 143 -14.14 -4.14 9.87
C TRP A 143 -14.27 -4.09 11.38
N LYS A 144 -15.51 -4.03 11.89
CA LYS A 144 -15.80 -3.96 13.32
C LYS A 144 -15.24 -5.19 14.04
N ASN A 145 -14.49 -4.97 15.12
CA ASN A 145 -13.87 -6.00 15.97
C ASN A 145 -12.92 -6.97 15.27
N LEU A 146 -12.45 -6.61 14.05
CA LEU A 146 -11.60 -7.49 13.28
C LEU A 146 -10.10 -7.18 13.46
N HIS A 147 -9.75 -5.91 13.58
CA HIS A 147 -8.38 -5.44 13.77
C HIS A 147 -8.20 -4.84 15.15
N ASP A 148 -7.01 -4.98 15.71
CA ASP A 148 -6.63 -4.40 17.01
C ASP A 148 -6.14 -2.95 16.82
N GLY A 149 -5.70 -2.59 15.58
CA GLY A 149 -5.41 -1.24 15.14
C GLY A 149 -5.85 -1.04 13.69
N LEU A 150 -6.56 0.05 13.41
CA LEU A 150 -6.95 0.47 12.07
C LEU A 150 -6.45 1.90 11.86
N PHE A 151 -5.69 2.12 10.78
CA PHE A 151 -5.03 3.39 10.53
C PHE A 151 -5.34 3.92 9.14
N CYS A 152 -5.90 5.14 9.08
CA CYS A 152 -6.26 5.81 7.84
C CYS A 152 -5.26 6.90 7.45
N LEU A 153 -5.25 7.25 6.15
CA LEU A 153 -4.38 8.27 5.58
C LEU A 153 -5.03 9.65 5.54
N PHE A 154 -6.34 9.74 5.75
CA PHE A 154 -7.10 11.00 5.69
C PHE A 154 -7.87 11.22 6.98
N LYS A 155 -7.82 12.45 7.50
CA LYS A 155 -8.44 12.80 8.79
C LYS A 155 -9.95 12.61 8.81
N ASN A 156 -10.63 12.88 7.70
CA ASN A 156 -12.07 12.68 7.59
C ASN A 156 -12.50 11.21 7.70
N GLU A 157 -11.62 10.27 7.33
CA GLU A 157 -11.90 8.83 7.46
C GLU A 157 -11.96 8.41 8.93
N GLU A 158 -11.06 8.93 9.78
CA GLU A 158 -11.05 8.67 11.22
C GLU A 158 -12.43 8.95 11.86
N GLU A 159 -13.01 10.12 11.56
CA GLU A 159 -14.31 10.51 12.08
C GLU A 159 -15.43 9.56 11.61
N ILE A 160 -15.41 9.18 10.32
CA ILE A 160 -16.44 8.32 9.75
C ILE A 160 -16.37 6.92 10.36
N PHE A 161 -15.18 6.34 10.51
CA PHE A 161 -15.01 5.03 11.14
C PHE A 161 -15.44 5.06 12.60
N ASN A 162 -14.99 6.06 13.38
CA ASN A 162 -15.29 6.17 14.80
C ASN A 162 -16.78 6.41 15.05
N LYS A 163 -17.50 7.18 14.23
CA LYS A 163 -18.96 7.35 14.29
C LYS A 163 -19.75 6.06 14.07
N ASN A 164 -19.12 5.04 13.47
CA ASN A 164 -19.71 3.73 13.22
C ASN A 164 -19.16 2.64 14.16
N ASP A 165 -18.61 3.01 15.33
CA ASP A 165 -18.02 2.12 16.34
C ASP A 165 -16.87 1.25 15.81
N VAL A 166 -16.14 1.72 14.82
CA VAL A 166 -14.91 1.09 14.34
C VAL A 166 -13.74 1.99 14.69
N LYS A 167 -12.99 1.62 15.74
CA LYS A 167 -11.85 2.39 16.20
C LYS A 167 -10.80 2.52 15.08
N CYS A 168 -10.62 3.73 14.59
CA CYS A 168 -9.65 4.08 13.56
C CYS A 168 -8.86 5.31 14.01
N SER A 169 -7.59 5.38 13.68
CA SER A 169 -6.74 6.54 13.97
C SER A 169 -6.11 7.08 12.68
N TYR A 170 -6.08 8.38 12.56
CA TYR A 170 -5.37 9.07 11.48
C TYR A 170 -3.87 9.13 11.79
N LEU A 171 -3.03 8.67 10.87
CA LEU A 171 -1.57 8.72 11.00
C LEU A 171 -0.89 9.69 10.03
N GLY A 172 -1.61 10.28 9.09
CA GLY A 172 -1.02 11.04 8.00
C GLY A 172 -0.68 10.18 6.79
N ASN A 173 -0.20 10.84 5.75
CA ASN A 173 0.17 10.20 4.49
C ASN A 173 1.66 10.37 4.24
N PRO A 174 2.48 9.30 4.24
CA PRO A 174 3.92 9.40 4.08
C PRO A 174 4.33 9.99 2.71
N VAL A 175 3.46 9.98 1.70
CA VAL A 175 3.70 10.67 0.43
C VAL A 175 3.82 12.17 0.64
N ILE A 176 2.98 12.75 1.50
CA ILE A 176 2.99 14.20 1.80
C ILE A 176 4.26 14.58 2.55
N GLU A 177 4.69 13.76 3.51
CA GLU A 177 5.92 14.01 4.28
C GLU A 177 7.16 14.04 3.38
N ASN A 178 7.24 13.11 2.44
CA ASN A 178 8.32 13.11 1.45
C ASN A 178 8.25 14.31 0.52
N PHE A 179 7.05 14.74 0.12
CA PHE A 179 6.89 15.93 -0.73
C PHE A 179 7.44 17.18 -0.02
N ILE A 180 7.09 17.38 1.26
CA ILE A 180 7.61 18.49 2.08
C ILE A 180 9.14 18.42 2.22
N SER A 181 9.71 17.22 2.29
CA SER A 181 11.17 17.03 2.38
C SER A 181 11.89 17.34 1.07
N ILE A 182 11.24 17.13 -0.09
CA ILE A 182 11.77 17.44 -1.42
C ILE A 182 11.75 18.95 -1.67
N ASP A 183 10.71 19.65 -1.23
CA ASP A 183 10.57 21.10 -1.40
C ASP A 183 11.68 21.89 -0.68
N LYS A 184 12.21 21.35 0.41
CA LYS A 184 13.39 21.89 1.11
C LYS A 184 14.71 21.71 0.35
N LYS A 185 14.76 20.86 -0.70
CA LYS A 185 15.94 20.64 -1.54
C LYS A 185 15.78 21.30 -2.91
N ASN A 186 15.56 22.59 -2.93
CA ASN A 186 15.21 23.46 -4.07
C ASN A 186 16.07 23.40 -5.36
N ASN A 187 16.94 22.42 -5.53
CA ASN A 187 17.77 22.27 -6.75
C ASN A 187 17.16 21.37 -7.84
N ASN A 188 15.95 20.84 -7.64
CA ASN A 188 15.38 19.85 -8.58
C ASN A 188 14.74 20.47 -9.83
N LEU A 189 14.22 21.71 -9.75
CA LEU A 189 13.54 22.35 -10.88
C LEU A 189 14.49 22.67 -12.03
N GLU A 190 15.65 23.23 -11.74
CA GLU A 190 16.66 23.54 -12.76
C GLU A 190 17.20 22.26 -13.43
N ASN A 191 17.40 21.20 -12.65
CA ASN A 191 17.81 19.90 -13.17
C ASN A 191 16.74 19.24 -14.07
N LEU A 192 15.45 19.37 -13.69
CA LEU A 192 14.34 18.92 -14.52
C LEU A 192 14.24 19.71 -15.83
N HIS A 193 14.35 21.05 -15.75
CA HIS A 193 14.34 21.91 -16.93
C HIS A 193 15.48 21.54 -17.90
N LYS A 194 16.70 21.35 -17.38
CA LYS A 194 17.84 20.89 -18.19
C LYS A 194 17.63 19.50 -18.77
N LYS A 195 17.20 18.53 -17.93
CA LYS A 195 17.03 17.13 -18.35
C LYS A 195 16.01 16.97 -19.48
N TYR A 196 14.90 17.72 -19.42
CA TYR A 196 13.81 17.60 -20.38
C TYR A 196 13.76 18.75 -21.38
N ASN A 197 14.80 19.61 -21.41
CA ASN A 197 14.90 20.77 -22.30
C ASN A 197 13.65 21.65 -22.26
N ILE A 198 13.22 22.01 -21.05
CA ILE A 198 12.05 22.83 -20.77
C ILE A 198 12.47 24.28 -20.60
N HIS A 199 11.89 25.18 -21.38
CA HIS A 199 12.13 26.63 -21.30
C HIS A 199 10.98 27.33 -20.57
N LYS A 200 11.26 28.51 -20.00
CA LYS A 200 10.25 29.29 -19.25
C LYS A 200 8.99 29.63 -20.04
N GLN A 201 9.13 29.79 -21.38
CA GLN A 201 8.03 30.08 -22.30
C GLN A 201 7.28 28.85 -22.76
N ASP A 202 7.73 27.63 -22.43
CA ASP A 202 7.07 26.40 -22.86
C ASP A 202 5.79 26.14 -22.06
N ILE A 203 4.77 25.66 -22.76
CA ILE A 203 3.55 25.12 -22.15
C ILE A 203 3.82 23.65 -21.82
N ASN A 204 3.90 23.34 -20.52
CA ASN A 204 4.15 21.97 -20.08
C ASN A 204 2.83 21.22 -19.90
N CYS A 205 2.64 20.15 -20.65
CA CYS A 205 1.49 19.27 -20.57
C CYS A 205 1.89 17.92 -19.97
N LEU A 206 1.44 17.64 -18.76
CA LEU A 206 1.71 16.39 -18.08
C LEU A 206 0.62 15.37 -18.38
N LEU A 207 0.99 14.21 -18.86
CA LEU A 207 0.08 13.12 -19.18
C LEU A 207 0.15 12.04 -18.07
N PHE A 208 -1.00 11.69 -17.52
CA PHE A 208 -1.12 10.68 -16.46
C PHE A 208 -1.92 9.48 -16.98
N PRO A 209 -1.28 8.48 -17.62
CA PRO A 209 -1.98 7.34 -18.20
C PRO A 209 -2.49 6.32 -17.18
N GLY A 210 -2.14 6.50 -15.91
CA GLY A 210 -2.43 5.56 -14.84
C GLY A 210 -1.19 4.82 -14.34
N SER A 211 -1.40 3.93 -13.39
CA SER A 211 -0.33 3.16 -12.73
C SER A 211 -0.38 1.66 -13.00
N ARG A 212 -1.42 1.17 -13.66
CA ARG A 212 -1.62 -0.24 -13.99
C ARG A 212 -1.60 -0.46 -15.49
N ASP A 213 -0.98 -1.57 -15.94
CA ASP A 213 -0.89 -1.91 -17.37
C ASP A 213 -2.26 -1.86 -18.08
N ALA A 214 -3.32 -2.34 -17.43
CA ALA A 214 -4.67 -2.30 -17.99
C ALA A 214 -5.21 -0.88 -18.17
N GLU A 215 -4.86 0.07 -17.30
CA GLU A 215 -5.23 1.49 -17.41
C GLU A 215 -4.41 2.13 -18.53
N ILE A 216 -3.10 1.91 -18.54
CA ILE A 216 -2.18 2.46 -19.53
C ILE A 216 -2.55 1.99 -20.94
N ASN A 217 -2.71 0.68 -21.13
CA ASN A 217 -3.07 0.09 -22.42
C ASN A 217 -4.40 0.61 -22.97
N LYS A 218 -5.32 0.99 -22.09
CA LYS A 218 -6.63 1.52 -22.50
C LYS A 218 -6.57 2.96 -23.01
N ILE A 219 -5.68 3.79 -22.46
CA ILE A 219 -5.70 5.24 -22.73
C ILE A 219 -4.49 5.73 -23.54
N ILE A 220 -3.41 4.93 -23.64
CA ILE A 220 -2.16 5.40 -24.26
C ILE A 220 -2.34 5.81 -25.73
N ASN A 221 -3.18 5.10 -26.48
CA ASN A 221 -3.47 5.42 -27.87
C ASN A 221 -4.13 6.78 -28.05
N GLU A 222 -5.03 7.14 -27.12
CA GLU A 222 -5.71 8.45 -27.12
C GLU A 222 -4.70 9.57 -26.85
N PHE A 223 -3.76 9.38 -25.94
CA PHE A 223 -2.68 10.34 -25.69
C PHE A 223 -1.77 10.50 -26.90
N ILE A 224 -1.42 9.41 -27.60
CA ILE A 224 -0.62 9.47 -28.84
C ILE A 224 -1.36 10.26 -29.92
N LEU A 225 -2.66 10.04 -30.09
CA LEU A 225 -3.49 10.79 -31.03
C LEU A 225 -3.58 12.27 -30.66
N LEU A 226 -3.77 12.57 -29.37
CA LEU A 226 -3.80 13.95 -28.87
C LEU A 226 -2.49 14.69 -29.20
N ILE A 227 -1.33 14.06 -28.93
CA ILE A 227 -0.02 14.65 -29.25
C ILE A 227 0.13 14.87 -30.74
N LYS A 228 -0.18 13.87 -31.58
CA LYS A 228 -0.06 13.96 -33.04
C LYS A 228 -0.91 15.09 -33.61
N ASN A 229 -2.17 15.20 -33.17
CA ASN A 229 -3.10 16.18 -33.69
C ASN A 229 -2.75 17.63 -33.27
N ASN A 230 -2.06 17.80 -32.13
CA ASN A 230 -1.73 19.13 -31.62
C ASN A 230 -0.26 19.54 -31.82
N LYS A 231 0.57 18.66 -32.37
CA LYS A 231 2.02 18.93 -32.58
C LYS A 231 2.29 20.20 -33.41
N ASN A 232 1.42 20.50 -34.37
CA ASN A 232 1.57 21.65 -35.27
C ASN A 232 0.65 22.84 -34.88
N ASN A 233 -0.33 22.61 -34.00
CA ASN A 233 -1.36 23.62 -33.67
C ASN A 233 -0.97 24.51 -32.48
N ILE A 234 -0.13 24.02 -31.59
CA ILE A 234 0.32 24.74 -30.40
C ILE A 234 1.84 24.86 -30.42
N LYS A 235 2.34 26.08 -30.63
CA LYS A 235 3.75 26.36 -30.54
C LYS A 235 4.22 26.27 -29.08
N ASN A 236 5.44 25.76 -28.87
CA ASN A 236 6.11 25.68 -27.57
C ASN A 236 5.41 24.77 -26.55
N ILE A 237 4.67 23.73 -26.98
CA ILE A 237 4.14 22.72 -26.07
C ILE A 237 5.17 21.61 -25.86
N LYS A 238 5.36 21.20 -24.60
CA LYS A 238 6.13 20.02 -24.17
C LYS A 238 5.18 19.04 -23.51
N TRP A 239 5.22 17.78 -23.94
CA TRP A 239 4.38 16.70 -23.46
C TRP A 239 5.16 15.79 -22.52
#